data_cba0f609070c0d7f61c031dd55c62f3d
#
_entry.id   cba0f609070c0d7f61c031dd55c62f3d
#
_cell.length_a   1.000
_cell.length_b   1.000
_cell.length_c   1.000
_cell.angle_alpha   90.00
_cell.angle_beta   90.00
_cell.angle_gamma   90.00
#
_symmetry.space_group_name_H-M   'P 1'
#
loop_
_entity.id
_entity.type
_entity.pdbx_description
1 polymer ?
#
loop_
_entity_poly.entity_id
_entity_poly.type
_entity_poly.pdbx_seq_one_letter_code
_entity_poly.pdbx_strand_id
1 'polypeptide(L)'
;MSLKIFLSVITFSLFISACDAPVEKNKIDIDSKEKLLEAERKLLEQEKKLLEQEKINLDNQRIDAENDAITREKNLAIKRLEQKFLYVSDVYVKVNKTYFHSQPDPSTQQKAFLVSGDTGSLTNLRNGFGYIEFYNSNNGKSTNGWIRLNDLEEYYYQY
;
A
#
# COMPACT_ATOMS: atom_id res chain seq x y z
N MET A 1 -19.47 10.71 -15.42
CA MET A 1 -19.54 11.88 -16.32
C MET A 1 -18.81 11.56 -17.61
N SER A 2 -19.55 11.55 -18.71
CA SER A 2 -19.07 11.05 -20.02
C SER A 2 -18.33 12.16 -20.75
N LEU A 3 -17.02 11.97 -20.97
CA LEU A 3 -16.22 12.89 -21.77
C LEU A 3 -16.41 12.53 -23.25
N LYS A 4 -17.21 13.33 -23.96
CA LYS A 4 -17.43 13.20 -25.40
C LYS A 4 -16.20 13.72 -26.13
N ILE A 5 -15.44 12.80 -26.72
CA ILE A 5 -14.36 13.10 -27.65
C ILE A 5 -14.97 13.62 -28.94
N PHE A 6 -14.79 14.91 -29.22
CA PHE A 6 -15.13 15.54 -30.50
C PHE A 6 -14.04 15.18 -31.51
N LEU A 7 -14.34 14.20 -32.35
CA LEU A 7 -13.53 13.89 -33.54
C LEU A 7 -13.95 14.89 -34.63
N SER A 8 -13.19 15.97 -34.83
CA SER A 8 -13.35 16.91 -35.92
C SER A 8 -12.67 16.36 -37.18
N VAL A 9 -13.46 15.78 -38.06
CA VAL A 9 -13.02 15.36 -39.39
C VAL A 9 -12.96 16.60 -40.28
N ILE A 10 -11.76 17.13 -40.54
CA ILE A 10 -11.52 18.18 -41.53
C ILE A 10 -11.41 17.50 -42.90
N THR A 11 -12.47 17.54 -43.69
CA THR A 11 -12.46 17.16 -45.10
C THR A 11 -11.77 18.25 -45.93
N PHE A 12 -10.57 17.96 -46.37
CA PHE A 12 -9.81 18.86 -47.27
C PHE A 12 -10.20 18.57 -48.74
N SER A 13 -10.99 19.45 -49.32
CA SER A 13 -11.31 19.41 -50.77
C SER A 13 -10.11 19.88 -51.57
N LEU A 14 -9.55 18.96 -52.36
CA LEU A 14 -8.51 19.25 -53.35
C LEU A 14 -9.13 19.86 -54.59
N PHE A 15 -8.90 21.13 -54.81
CA PHE A 15 -9.04 21.77 -56.15
C PHE A 15 -7.73 21.61 -56.91
N ILE A 16 -7.76 20.79 -57.96
CA ILE A 16 -6.67 20.68 -58.93
C ILE A 16 -6.97 21.69 -60.02
N SER A 17 -6.21 22.77 -60.09
CA SER A 17 -6.14 23.64 -61.27
C SER A 17 -4.72 23.56 -61.81
N ALA A 18 -4.57 22.96 -62.98
CA ALA A 18 -3.32 22.84 -63.71
C ALA A 18 -3.01 24.18 -64.41
N CYS A 19 -1.83 24.77 -64.10
CA CYS A 19 -1.15 25.68 -65.00
C CYS A 19 0.36 25.63 -64.72
N ASP A 20 1.11 25.40 -65.78
CA ASP A 20 2.58 25.41 -65.83
C ASP A 20 3.19 26.66 -65.25
N ALA A 21 4.13 26.49 -64.29
CA ALA A 21 5.03 27.54 -63.84
C ALA A 21 6.29 26.93 -63.18
N PRO A 22 7.43 27.64 -63.21
CA PRO A 22 8.77 27.08 -63.24
C PRO A 22 9.26 26.42 -61.95
N VAL A 23 10.37 25.68 -62.04
CA VAL A 23 11.06 24.80 -61.10
C VAL A 23 11.33 25.40 -59.70
N GLU A 24 11.24 26.70 -59.49
CA GLU A 24 11.40 27.36 -58.19
C GLU A 24 10.27 27.11 -57.18
N LYS A 25 9.05 26.90 -57.65
CA LYS A 25 7.88 26.59 -56.75
C LYS A 25 8.03 25.27 -56.03
N ASN A 26 8.69 24.28 -56.63
CA ASN A 26 8.85 22.95 -56.04
C ASN A 26 9.80 22.96 -54.80
N LYS A 27 10.77 23.84 -54.77
CA LYS A 27 11.76 23.91 -53.68
C LYS A 27 11.13 24.52 -52.41
N ILE A 28 10.28 25.52 -52.55
CA ILE A 28 9.56 26.19 -51.45
C ILE A 28 8.51 25.24 -50.85
N ASP A 29 7.87 24.41 -51.67
CA ASP A 29 6.88 23.46 -51.20
C ASP A 29 7.50 22.29 -50.42
N ILE A 30 8.68 21.82 -50.80
CA ILE A 30 9.46 20.80 -50.09
C ILE A 30 9.87 21.27 -48.69
N ASP A 31 10.46 22.47 -48.60
CA ASP A 31 10.89 23.07 -47.32
C ASP A 31 9.72 23.29 -46.36
N SER A 32 8.55 23.65 -46.89
CA SER A 32 7.33 23.82 -46.08
C SER A 32 6.79 22.49 -45.58
N LYS A 33 6.86 21.42 -46.37
CA LYS A 33 6.45 20.07 -45.97
C LYS A 33 7.39 19.46 -44.92
N GLU A 34 8.72 19.69 -45.06
CA GLU A 34 9.69 19.21 -44.06
C GLU A 34 9.46 19.88 -42.70
N LYS A 35 9.23 21.19 -42.66
CA LYS A 35 8.91 21.92 -41.43
C LYS A 35 7.62 21.43 -40.77
N LEU A 36 6.60 21.15 -41.57
CA LEU A 36 5.33 20.58 -41.08
C LEU A 36 5.54 19.19 -40.48
N LEU A 37 6.29 18.33 -41.15
CA LEU A 37 6.59 16.98 -40.67
C LEU A 37 7.42 17.00 -39.38
N GLU A 38 8.35 17.92 -39.25
CA GLU A 38 9.15 18.08 -38.04
C GLU A 38 8.28 18.59 -36.86
N ALA A 39 7.37 19.52 -37.12
CA ALA A 39 6.41 19.98 -36.10
C ALA A 39 5.50 18.84 -35.64
N GLU A 40 5.00 18.01 -36.56
CA GLU A 40 4.15 16.85 -36.24
C GLU A 40 4.92 15.80 -35.43
N ARG A 41 6.18 15.52 -35.76
CA ARG A 41 7.05 14.64 -34.97
C ARG A 41 7.25 15.15 -33.55
N LYS A 42 7.49 16.45 -33.35
CA LYS A 42 7.63 17.06 -32.02
C LYS A 42 6.34 16.94 -31.21
N LEU A 43 5.22 17.16 -31.85
CA LEU A 43 3.90 17.03 -31.22
C LEU A 43 3.63 15.58 -30.75
N LEU A 44 3.92 14.60 -31.61
CA LEU A 44 3.78 13.19 -31.32
C LEU A 44 4.70 12.74 -30.15
N GLU A 45 5.90 13.29 -30.10
CA GLU A 45 6.84 13.00 -29.01
C GLU A 45 6.36 13.61 -27.66
N GLN A 46 5.77 14.80 -27.70
CA GLN A 46 5.15 15.40 -26.51
C GLN A 46 3.95 14.59 -26.03
N GLU A 47 3.10 14.14 -26.94
CA GLU A 47 1.95 13.33 -26.63
C GLU A 47 2.35 11.97 -26.00
N LYS A 48 3.40 11.32 -26.54
CA LYS A 48 3.97 10.10 -25.94
C LYS A 48 4.49 10.33 -24.52
N LYS A 49 5.16 11.45 -24.27
CA LYS A 49 5.66 11.78 -22.92
C LYS A 49 4.52 12.01 -21.94
N LEU A 50 3.46 12.69 -22.36
CA LEU A 50 2.27 12.91 -21.54
C LEU A 50 1.56 11.60 -21.21
N LEU A 51 1.37 10.72 -22.19
CA LEU A 51 0.79 9.39 -22.00
C LEU A 51 1.60 8.52 -21.03
N GLU A 52 2.91 8.54 -21.14
CA GLU A 52 3.78 7.78 -20.21
C GLU A 52 3.69 8.34 -18.79
N GLN A 53 3.60 9.65 -18.64
CA GLN A 53 3.45 10.30 -17.34
C GLN A 53 2.08 10.02 -16.71
N GLU A 54 1.03 9.99 -17.51
CA GLU A 54 -0.32 9.61 -17.08
C GLU A 54 -0.37 8.15 -16.62
N LYS A 55 0.29 7.25 -17.34
CA LYS A 55 0.41 5.84 -16.99
C LYS A 55 1.13 5.65 -15.65
N ILE A 56 2.26 6.33 -15.43
CA ILE A 56 2.99 6.30 -14.16
C ILE A 56 2.10 6.79 -13.01
N ASN A 57 1.35 7.86 -13.22
CA ASN A 57 0.43 8.38 -12.20
C ASN A 57 -0.69 7.39 -11.87
N LEU A 58 -1.23 6.72 -12.86
CA LEU A 58 -2.27 5.72 -12.68
C LEU A 58 -1.75 4.49 -11.91
N ASP A 59 -0.55 4.03 -12.24
CA ASP A 59 0.10 2.91 -11.53
C ASP A 59 0.39 3.27 -10.07
N ASN A 60 0.87 4.49 -9.79
CA ASN A 60 1.07 4.97 -8.43
C ASN A 60 -0.25 5.02 -7.63
N GLN A 61 -1.33 5.53 -8.22
CA GLN A 61 -2.65 5.54 -7.57
C GLN A 61 -3.16 4.12 -7.25
N ARG A 62 -2.90 3.14 -8.13
CA ARG A 62 -3.23 1.74 -7.86
C ARG A 62 -2.45 1.19 -6.67
N ILE A 63 -1.14 1.43 -6.63
CA ILE A 63 -0.27 0.99 -5.53
C ILE A 63 -0.72 1.60 -4.20
N ASP A 64 -1.04 2.89 -4.18
CA ASP A 64 -1.52 3.57 -2.98
C ASP A 64 -2.87 2.99 -2.50
N ALA A 65 -3.81 2.75 -3.41
CA ALA A 65 -5.10 2.15 -3.09
C ALA A 65 -4.96 0.71 -2.56
N GLU A 66 -4.04 -0.07 -3.10
CA GLU A 66 -3.75 -1.44 -2.63
C GLU A 66 -3.10 -1.42 -1.24
N ASN A 67 -2.15 -0.54 -0.98
CA ASN A 67 -1.51 -0.36 0.33
C ASN A 67 -2.53 0.08 1.39
N ASP A 68 -3.45 0.97 1.05
CA ASP A 68 -4.54 1.39 1.91
C ASP A 68 -5.49 0.24 2.24
N ALA A 69 -5.82 -0.61 1.27
CA ALA A 69 -6.67 -1.78 1.48
C ALA A 69 -6.01 -2.79 2.43
N ILE A 70 -4.72 -3.11 2.23
CA ILE A 70 -3.93 -3.99 3.09
C ILE A 70 -3.87 -3.43 4.52
N THR A 71 -3.65 -2.13 4.66
CA THR A 71 -3.59 -1.46 5.97
C THR A 71 -4.93 -1.53 6.71
N ARG A 72 -6.06 -1.33 6.02
CA ARG A 72 -7.41 -1.46 6.59
C ARG A 72 -7.69 -2.88 7.04
N GLU A 73 -7.35 -3.87 6.23
CA GLU A 73 -7.55 -5.29 6.56
C GLU A 73 -6.73 -5.69 7.80
N LYS A 74 -5.46 -5.29 7.87
CA LYS A 74 -4.59 -5.49 9.04
C LYS A 74 -5.20 -4.87 10.30
N ASN A 75 -5.68 -3.64 10.23
CA ASN A 75 -6.27 -2.95 11.37
C ASN A 75 -7.58 -3.62 11.82
N LEU A 76 -8.39 -4.15 10.89
CA LEU A 76 -9.58 -4.91 11.23
C LEU A 76 -9.24 -6.24 11.91
N ALA A 77 -8.20 -6.94 11.44
CA ALA A 77 -7.74 -8.17 12.06
C ALA A 77 -7.24 -7.93 13.50
N ILE A 78 -6.48 -6.86 13.72
CA ILE A 78 -6.04 -6.44 15.06
C ILE A 78 -7.23 -6.16 15.97
N LYS A 79 -8.23 -5.39 15.52
CA LYS A 79 -9.42 -5.10 16.32
C LYS A 79 -10.21 -6.36 16.69
N ARG A 80 -10.38 -7.30 15.75
CA ARG A 80 -11.04 -8.59 16.03
C ARG A 80 -10.28 -9.39 17.08
N LEU A 81 -8.96 -9.39 17.00
CA LEU A 81 -8.11 -10.07 17.95
C LEU A 81 -8.22 -9.44 19.35
N GLU A 82 -8.16 -8.12 19.46
CA GLU A 82 -8.35 -7.41 20.71
C GLU A 82 -9.75 -7.64 21.31
N GLN A 83 -10.79 -7.68 20.47
CA GLN A 83 -12.15 -8.00 20.93
C GLN A 83 -12.25 -9.40 21.57
N LYS A 84 -11.52 -10.39 21.04
CA LYS A 84 -11.47 -11.74 21.64
C LYS A 84 -10.97 -11.69 23.09
N PHE A 85 -10.03 -10.80 23.39
CA PHE A 85 -9.39 -10.70 24.71
C PHE A 85 -9.99 -9.60 25.62
N LEU A 86 -11.05 -8.91 25.19
CA LEU A 86 -11.56 -7.72 25.91
C LEU A 86 -11.99 -8.01 27.36
N TYR A 87 -12.47 -9.21 27.64
CA TYR A 87 -12.96 -9.65 28.95
C TYR A 87 -12.12 -10.76 29.56
N VAL A 88 -10.94 -11.00 29.01
CA VAL A 88 -10.02 -12.05 29.46
C VAL A 88 -9.07 -11.43 30.49
N SER A 89 -9.03 -12.01 31.69
CA SER A 89 -8.11 -11.60 32.77
C SER A 89 -6.82 -12.41 32.79
N ASP A 90 -6.92 -13.70 32.45
CA ASP A 90 -5.80 -14.62 32.51
C ASP A 90 -5.57 -15.31 31.17
N VAL A 91 -4.32 -15.42 30.80
CA VAL A 91 -3.89 -15.98 29.51
C VAL A 91 -2.73 -16.96 29.73
N TYR A 92 -2.58 -17.89 28.76
CA TYR A 92 -1.39 -18.71 28.68
C TYR A 92 -0.71 -18.57 27.30
N VAL A 93 0.58 -18.85 27.28
CA VAL A 93 1.39 -18.86 26.08
C VAL A 93 1.14 -20.17 25.33
N LYS A 94 0.61 -20.09 24.09
CA LYS A 94 0.33 -21.26 23.25
C LYS A 94 1.48 -21.64 22.30
N VAL A 95 2.43 -20.75 22.07
CA VAL A 95 3.59 -20.95 21.20
C VAL A 95 4.79 -21.43 21.99
N ASN A 96 5.75 -22.06 21.36
CA ASN A 96 6.95 -22.58 22.04
C ASN A 96 7.71 -21.48 22.80
N LYS A 97 7.75 -20.27 22.27
CA LYS A 97 8.44 -19.12 22.86
C LYS A 97 7.90 -17.82 22.32
N THR A 98 7.67 -16.85 23.21
CA THR A 98 7.32 -15.47 22.88
C THR A 98 8.13 -14.50 23.72
N TYR A 99 8.41 -13.30 23.18
CA TYR A 99 9.24 -12.29 23.85
C TYR A 99 8.40 -11.13 24.35
N PHE A 100 8.81 -10.57 25.47
CA PHE A 100 8.29 -9.30 25.94
C PHE A 100 8.75 -8.16 25.03
N HIS A 101 7.90 -7.15 24.90
CA HIS A 101 8.18 -5.89 24.24
C HIS A 101 8.00 -4.74 25.22
N SER A 102 8.83 -3.68 25.11
CA SER A 102 8.71 -2.50 25.97
C SER A 102 7.52 -1.61 25.60
N GLN A 103 7.06 -1.72 24.34
CA GLN A 103 5.88 -1.04 23.80
C GLN A 103 5.08 -2.04 22.94
N PRO A 104 3.80 -1.74 22.63
CA PRO A 104 2.98 -2.59 21.76
C PRO A 104 3.40 -2.42 20.29
N ASP A 105 4.65 -2.78 19.98
CA ASP A 105 5.32 -2.64 18.69
C ASP A 105 6.36 -3.76 18.53
N PRO A 106 6.36 -4.48 17.37
CA PRO A 106 7.28 -5.57 17.11
C PRO A 106 8.77 -5.18 17.18
N SER A 107 9.11 -3.92 16.91
CA SER A 107 10.50 -3.42 16.93
C SER A 107 11.09 -3.28 18.33
N THR A 108 10.26 -3.33 19.38
CA THR A 108 10.66 -3.07 20.79
C THR A 108 10.90 -4.34 21.61
N GLN A 109 11.27 -5.43 20.94
CA GLN A 109 11.51 -6.73 21.57
C GLN A 109 12.61 -6.68 22.61
N GLN A 110 12.36 -7.30 23.77
CA GLN A 110 13.28 -7.45 24.88
C GLN A 110 13.97 -8.83 24.87
N LYS A 111 14.94 -9.02 25.79
CA LYS A 111 15.59 -10.33 25.98
C LYS A 111 14.74 -11.30 26.82
N ALA A 112 13.85 -10.77 27.65
CA ALA A 112 12.93 -11.57 28.46
C ALA A 112 11.89 -12.25 27.58
N PHE A 113 11.54 -13.49 27.91
CA PHE A 113 10.60 -14.30 27.16
C PHE A 113 9.78 -15.19 28.06
N LEU A 114 8.64 -15.66 27.53
CA LEU A 114 7.81 -16.72 28.09
C LEU A 114 7.84 -17.94 27.15
N VAL A 115 7.53 -19.10 27.71
CA VAL A 115 7.45 -20.36 26.98
C VAL A 115 6.04 -20.94 27.03
N SER A 116 5.79 -21.96 26.20
CA SER A 116 4.50 -22.64 26.13
C SER A 116 4.04 -23.11 27.51
N GLY A 117 2.81 -22.80 27.86
CA GLY A 117 2.19 -23.12 29.16
C GLY A 117 2.42 -22.09 30.24
N ASP A 118 3.32 -21.12 30.09
CA ASP A 118 3.44 -19.99 31.04
C ASP A 118 2.10 -19.23 31.07
N THR A 119 1.60 -18.91 32.29
CA THR A 119 0.35 -18.18 32.48
C THR A 119 0.64 -16.81 33.10
N GLY A 120 -0.17 -15.82 32.73
CA GLY A 120 -0.04 -14.47 33.28
C GLY A 120 -1.34 -13.70 33.21
N SER A 121 -1.41 -12.61 33.95
CA SER A 121 -2.57 -11.73 33.99
C SER A 121 -2.49 -10.69 32.87
N LEU A 122 -3.56 -10.60 32.09
CA LEU A 122 -3.71 -9.63 31.01
C LEU A 122 -4.38 -8.37 31.55
N THR A 123 -3.68 -7.24 31.51
CA THR A 123 -4.16 -5.99 32.13
C THR A 123 -4.48 -4.88 31.13
N ASN A 124 -3.95 -4.96 29.91
CA ASN A 124 -4.21 -3.95 28.88
C ASN A 124 -4.09 -4.57 27.46
N LEU A 125 -4.77 -3.95 26.48
CA LEU A 125 -4.78 -4.33 25.07
C LEU A 125 -4.42 -3.13 24.19
N ARG A 126 -3.49 -3.31 23.23
CA ARG A 126 -3.15 -2.25 22.29
C ARG A 126 -2.41 -2.80 21.07
N ASN A 127 -2.82 -2.41 19.86
CA ASN A 127 -2.13 -2.72 18.58
C ASN A 127 -1.86 -4.22 18.35
N GLY A 128 -2.77 -5.09 18.82
CA GLY A 128 -2.60 -6.56 18.73
C GLY A 128 -1.64 -7.14 19.78
N PHE A 129 -1.30 -6.37 20.80
CA PHE A 129 -0.52 -6.80 21.96
C PHE A 129 -1.37 -6.75 23.23
N GLY A 130 -1.06 -7.67 24.16
CA GLY A 130 -1.56 -7.66 25.54
C GLY A 130 -0.44 -7.30 26.50
N TYR A 131 -0.71 -6.42 27.46
CA TYR A 131 0.22 -6.17 28.57
C TYR A 131 0.05 -7.24 29.61
N ILE A 132 1.11 -8.05 29.81
CA ILE A 132 1.08 -9.26 30.64
C ILE A 132 1.91 -9.01 31.89
N GLU A 133 1.35 -9.38 33.06
CA GLU A 133 2.04 -9.50 34.31
C GLU A 133 2.28 -10.99 34.59
N PHE A 134 3.54 -11.39 34.61
CA PHE A 134 3.98 -12.78 34.82
C PHE A 134 4.74 -12.91 36.10
N TYR A 135 4.35 -13.88 36.93
CA TYR A 135 5.08 -14.24 38.14
C TYR A 135 5.73 -15.62 37.99
N ASN A 136 7.04 -15.64 38.10
CA ASN A 136 7.80 -16.90 38.02
C ASN A 136 7.95 -17.48 39.47
N SER A 137 7.17 -18.51 39.76
CA SER A 137 7.16 -19.18 41.06
C SER A 137 8.50 -19.85 41.42
N ASN A 138 9.31 -20.23 40.42
CA ASN A 138 10.59 -20.90 40.64
C ASN A 138 11.67 -19.97 41.21
N ASN A 139 11.61 -18.68 40.91
CA ASN A 139 12.61 -17.70 41.37
C ASN A 139 12.05 -16.48 42.10
N GLY A 140 10.72 -16.44 42.28
CA GLY A 140 10.01 -15.36 42.97
C GLY A 140 10.04 -14.01 42.25
N LYS A 141 10.34 -13.97 40.95
CA LYS A 141 10.44 -12.73 40.21
C LYS A 141 9.20 -12.46 39.35
N SER A 142 8.77 -11.20 39.36
CA SER A 142 7.75 -10.72 38.43
C SER A 142 8.42 -10.09 37.20
N THR A 143 7.81 -10.30 36.04
CA THR A 143 8.18 -9.65 34.79
C THR A 143 6.90 -9.14 34.15
N ASN A 144 6.95 -7.95 33.56
CA ASN A 144 5.80 -7.40 32.86
C ASN A 144 6.23 -6.79 31.51
N GLY A 145 5.28 -6.68 30.60
CA GLY A 145 5.49 -6.07 29.30
C GLY A 145 4.46 -6.53 28.28
N TRP A 146 4.64 -6.08 27.07
CA TRP A 146 3.73 -6.36 25.96
C TRP A 146 4.11 -7.69 25.29
N ILE A 147 3.12 -8.56 25.09
CA ILE A 147 3.22 -9.83 24.35
C ILE A 147 2.23 -9.78 23.18
N ARG A 148 2.57 -10.36 22.05
CA ARG A 148 1.65 -10.47 20.90
C ARG A 148 0.44 -11.32 21.27
N LEU A 149 -0.77 -10.80 21.05
CA LEU A 149 -2.01 -11.54 21.34
C LEU A 149 -2.13 -12.84 20.52
N ASN A 150 -1.52 -12.89 19.35
CA ASN A 150 -1.47 -14.10 18.53
C ASN A 150 -0.71 -15.26 19.20
N ASP A 151 0.16 -14.99 20.16
CA ASP A 151 0.97 -15.98 20.87
C ASP A 151 0.29 -16.47 22.15
N LEU A 152 -0.85 -15.85 22.49
CA LEU A 152 -1.61 -16.10 23.71
C LEU A 152 -2.93 -16.81 23.42
N GLU A 153 -3.45 -17.49 24.43
CA GLU A 153 -4.78 -18.05 24.47
C GLU A 153 -5.39 -17.75 25.84
N GLU A 154 -6.71 -17.70 25.91
CA GLU A 154 -7.48 -17.50 27.12
C GLU A 154 -7.29 -18.67 28.09
N TYR A 155 -7.02 -18.38 29.35
CA TYR A 155 -6.86 -19.40 30.38
C TYR A 155 -8.16 -19.55 31.18
N TYR A 156 -8.77 -20.73 31.11
CA TYR A 156 -9.95 -21.06 31.88
C TYR A 156 -9.55 -21.93 33.08
N TYR A 157 -9.90 -21.50 34.27
CA TYR A 157 -9.83 -22.37 35.45
C TYR A 157 -10.89 -23.47 35.27
N GLN A 158 -10.47 -24.72 35.10
CA GLN A 158 -11.38 -25.85 35.20
C GLN A 158 -11.65 -26.10 36.69
N TYR A 159 -12.85 -25.77 37.12
CA TYR A 159 -13.34 -26.09 38.47
C TYR A 159 -13.85 -27.53 38.53
#